data_95ede4998297d494e377521a200533d0
#
_entry.id   95ede4998297d494e377521a200533d0
#
_cell.length_a   1.000
_cell.length_b   1.000
_cell.length_c   1.000
_cell.angle_alpha   90.00
_cell.angle_beta   90.00
_cell.angle_gamma   90.00
#
_symmetry.space_group_name_H-M   'P 1'
#
loop_
_entity.id
_entity.type
_entity.pdbx_description
1 polymer ?
#
loop_
_entity_poly.entity_id
_entity_poly.type
_entity_poly.pdbx_seq_one_letter_code
_entity_poly.pdbx_strand_id
1 'polypeptide(L)'
;NGNKAKIRDYAEILRVSDADVIARYDSDFYAGTPVVTRKTYGDGKSYYVAARLDMNTMSELFKTMLEETETPYYVLPDGIEYHKREDENGDTIEFYLNVTDKELSFSTISGDKLTLEPYGVKIF
;
A
#
# COMPACT_ATOMS: atom_id res chain seq x y z
N ASN A 1 -14.09 -11.30 -5.10
CA ASN A 1 -13.56 -12.15 -4.01
C ASN A 1 -14.26 -11.72 -2.74
N GLY A 2 -15.27 -12.27 -2.19
CA GLY A 2 -16.10 -11.83 -1.05
C GLY A 2 -15.39 -11.60 0.30
N ASN A 3 -14.19 -11.04 0.28
CA ASN A 3 -13.42 -10.69 1.48
C ASN A 3 -14.06 -9.49 2.17
N LYS A 4 -14.22 -9.57 3.48
CA LYS A 4 -14.75 -8.49 4.31
C LYS A 4 -13.62 -7.74 4.98
N ALA A 5 -13.69 -6.42 4.92
CA ALA A 5 -12.76 -5.51 5.57
C ALA A 5 -13.43 -4.79 6.74
N LYS A 6 -12.64 -4.41 7.74
CA LYS A 6 -13.12 -3.58 8.83
C LYS A 6 -12.87 -2.10 8.54
N ILE A 7 -13.91 -1.30 8.73
CA ILE A 7 -13.80 0.15 8.77
C ILE A 7 -13.46 0.56 10.20
N ARG A 8 -12.53 1.50 10.36
CA ARG A 8 -12.08 1.91 11.69
C ARG A 8 -12.98 2.95 12.33
N ASP A 9 -12.93 4.18 11.86
CA ASP A 9 -13.50 5.33 12.56
C ASP A 9 -14.08 6.41 11.63
N TYR A 10 -13.99 6.19 10.31
CA TYR A 10 -14.44 7.15 9.31
C TYR A 10 -15.06 6.44 8.10
N ALA A 11 -16.22 6.90 7.67
CA ALA A 11 -16.92 6.43 6.49
C ALA A 11 -17.72 7.56 5.83
N GLU A 12 -17.67 7.62 4.50
CA GLU A 12 -18.47 8.52 3.67
C GLU A 12 -19.48 7.74 2.83
N ILE A 13 -20.62 8.33 2.56
CA ILE A 13 -21.60 7.79 1.62
C ILE A 13 -21.37 8.41 0.25
N LEU A 14 -20.99 7.58 -0.71
CA LEU A 14 -20.74 8.02 -2.09
C LEU A 14 -21.98 7.92 -2.97
N ARG A 15 -22.10 8.90 -3.87
CA ARG A 15 -22.95 8.80 -5.06
C ARG A 15 -22.05 8.70 -6.27
N VAL A 16 -22.13 7.60 -6.99
CA VAL A 16 -21.26 7.28 -8.12
C VAL A 16 -22.05 7.43 -9.41
N SER A 17 -21.55 8.22 -10.36
CA SER A 17 -22.17 8.43 -11.67
C SER A 17 -21.45 7.69 -12.80
N ASP A 18 -20.09 7.64 -12.77
CA ASP A 18 -19.29 7.20 -13.91
C ASP A 18 -17.98 6.49 -13.50
N ALA A 19 -17.94 5.85 -12.36
CA ALA A 19 -16.82 5.05 -11.88
C ALA A 19 -17.25 3.61 -11.59
N ASP A 20 -16.33 2.68 -11.71
CA ASP A 20 -16.51 1.29 -11.30
C ASP A 20 -16.57 1.21 -9.78
N VAL A 21 -17.52 0.45 -9.26
CA VAL A 21 -17.60 0.17 -7.83
C VAL A 21 -16.81 -1.10 -7.53
N ILE A 22 -15.71 -0.96 -6.80
CA ILE A 22 -14.80 -2.06 -6.43
C ILE A 22 -15.26 -2.74 -5.15
N ALA A 23 -15.75 -1.96 -4.17
CA ALA A 23 -16.27 -2.49 -2.91
C ALA A 23 -17.48 -1.69 -2.43
N ARG A 24 -18.31 -2.35 -1.63
CA ARG A 24 -19.51 -1.78 -1.02
C ARG A 24 -19.52 -2.03 0.48
N TYR A 25 -20.19 -1.17 1.21
CA TYR A 25 -20.50 -1.42 2.61
C TYR A 25 -21.39 -2.66 2.75
N ASP A 26 -21.09 -3.50 3.74
CA ASP A 26 -21.77 -4.78 3.97
C ASP A 26 -22.85 -4.67 5.07
N SER A 27 -22.75 -3.67 5.93
CA SER A 27 -23.61 -3.52 7.10
C SER A 27 -23.96 -2.06 7.37
N ASP A 28 -24.80 -1.87 8.38
CA ASP A 28 -25.30 -0.57 8.81
C ASP A 28 -26.37 0.03 7.88
N PHE A 29 -26.86 1.24 8.17
CA PHE A 29 -27.91 1.91 7.41
C PHE A 29 -27.46 2.30 5.97
N TYR A 30 -26.16 2.31 5.70
CA TYR A 30 -25.57 2.59 4.39
C TYR A 30 -25.14 1.32 3.64
N ALA A 31 -25.51 0.13 4.11
CA ALA A 31 -25.21 -1.13 3.44
C ALA A 31 -25.60 -1.11 1.95
N GLY A 32 -24.75 -1.67 1.10
CA GLY A 32 -24.91 -1.67 -0.35
C GLY A 32 -24.42 -0.40 -1.06
N THR A 33 -24.13 0.70 -0.35
CA THR A 33 -23.56 1.88 -0.98
C THR A 33 -22.07 1.69 -1.27
N PRO A 34 -21.50 2.37 -2.30
CA PRO A 34 -20.10 2.24 -2.66
C PRO A 34 -19.16 2.74 -1.55
N VAL A 35 -18.03 2.04 -1.35
CA VAL A 35 -16.95 2.42 -0.42
C VAL A 35 -15.59 2.58 -1.11
N VAL A 36 -15.33 1.79 -2.13
CA VAL A 36 -14.13 1.94 -2.98
C VAL A 36 -14.59 2.01 -4.42
N THR A 37 -14.15 3.03 -5.12
CA THR A 37 -14.43 3.21 -6.55
C THR A 37 -13.14 3.37 -7.34
N ARG A 38 -13.20 3.04 -8.63
CA ARG A 38 -12.10 3.19 -9.58
C ARG A 38 -12.62 3.84 -10.85
N LYS A 39 -11.85 4.76 -11.39
CA LYS A 39 -12.12 5.35 -12.70
C LYS A 39 -10.87 5.34 -13.56
N THR A 40 -11.01 4.95 -14.82
CA THR A 40 -9.95 5.11 -15.82
C THR A 40 -9.93 6.55 -16.31
N TYR A 41 -8.75 7.16 -16.35
CA TYR A 41 -8.53 8.50 -16.85
C TYR A 41 -7.26 8.51 -17.73
N GLY A 42 -7.44 8.65 -19.03
CA GLY A 42 -6.36 8.43 -19.99
C GLY A 42 -5.80 7.02 -19.85
N ASP A 43 -4.50 6.89 -19.73
CA ASP A 43 -3.80 5.61 -19.53
C ASP A 43 -3.69 5.21 -18.05
N GLY A 44 -4.15 6.08 -17.15
CA GLY A 44 -4.09 5.87 -15.71
C GLY A 44 -5.41 5.46 -15.08
N LYS A 45 -5.34 5.14 -13.79
CA LYS A 45 -6.50 4.81 -12.96
C LYS A 45 -6.51 5.67 -11.70
N SER A 46 -7.68 6.13 -11.33
CA SER A 46 -7.92 6.86 -10.08
C SER A 46 -8.77 6.00 -9.16
N TYR A 47 -8.36 5.89 -7.91
CA TYR A 47 -9.11 5.19 -6.87
C TYR A 47 -9.59 6.20 -5.82
N TYR A 48 -10.83 6.03 -5.38
CA TYR A 48 -11.37 6.77 -4.25
C TYR A 48 -11.81 5.80 -3.17
N VAL A 49 -11.29 5.99 -1.96
CA VAL A 49 -11.58 5.17 -0.78
C VAL A 49 -12.35 6.02 0.21
N ALA A 50 -13.64 5.74 0.37
CA ALA A 50 -14.58 6.50 1.18
C ALA A 50 -14.60 6.12 2.67
N ALA A 51 -13.63 5.36 3.14
CA ALA A 51 -13.56 4.93 4.52
C ALA A 51 -12.11 4.73 4.96
N ARG A 52 -11.85 4.83 6.26
CA ARG A 52 -10.58 4.40 6.82
C ARG A 52 -10.59 2.89 7.00
N LEU A 53 -9.99 2.20 6.05
CA LEU A 53 -9.84 0.76 6.07
C LEU A 53 -8.75 0.33 7.08
N ASP A 54 -8.81 -0.92 7.53
CA ASP A 54 -7.71 -1.51 8.28
C ASP A 54 -6.45 -1.65 7.40
N MET A 55 -5.27 -1.76 8.03
CA MET A 55 -3.98 -1.78 7.34
C MET A 55 -3.84 -2.93 6.35
N ASN A 56 -4.35 -4.12 6.70
CA ASN A 56 -4.26 -5.28 5.81
C ASN A 56 -5.05 -5.06 4.53
N THR A 57 -6.29 -4.58 4.65
CA THR A 57 -7.14 -4.26 3.50
C THR A 57 -6.55 -3.14 2.64
N MET A 58 -5.99 -2.12 3.28
CA MET A 58 -5.34 -1.03 2.55
C MET A 58 -4.10 -1.54 1.80
N SER A 59 -3.28 -2.40 2.41
CA SER A 59 -2.11 -3.01 1.78
C SER A 59 -2.50 -3.86 0.57
N GLU A 60 -3.56 -4.68 0.67
CA GLU A 60 -4.06 -5.47 -0.47
C GLU A 60 -4.61 -4.57 -1.60
N LEU A 61 -5.24 -3.46 -1.27
CA LEU A 61 -5.68 -2.49 -2.27
C LEU A 61 -4.49 -1.84 -3.00
N PHE A 62 -3.46 -1.40 -2.26
CA PHE A 62 -2.23 -0.86 -2.86
C PHE A 62 -1.51 -1.89 -3.72
N LYS A 63 -1.41 -3.13 -3.26
CA LYS A 63 -0.85 -4.22 -4.04
C LYS A 63 -1.57 -4.40 -5.36
N THR A 64 -2.91 -4.41 -5.35
CA THR A 64 -3.72 -4.47 -6.57
C THR A 64 -3.42 -3.30 -7.53
N MET A 65 -3.27 -2.08 -6.99
CA MET A 65 -2.93 -0.90 -7.79
C MET A 65 -1.55 -1.02 -8.44
N LEU A 66 -0.56 -1.52 -7.69
CA LEU A 66 0.81 -1.71 -8.20
C LEU A 66 0.86 -2.81 -9.27
N GLU A 67 0.13 -3.91 -9.07
CA GLU A 67 -0.01 -4.99 -10.05
C GLU A 67 -0.68 -4.50 -11.34
N GLU A 68 -1.71 -3.68 -11.25
CA GLU A 68 -2.40 -3.10 -12.42
C GLU A 68 -1.53 -2.14 -13.23
N THR A 69 -0.52 -1.54 -12.63
CA THR A 69 0.43 -0.62 -13.28
C THR A 69 1.78 -1.29 -13.58
N GLU A 70 1.89 -2.59 -13.35
CA GLU A 70 3.14 -3.35 -13.49
C GLU A 70 4.31 -2.71 -12.70
N THR A 71 3.98 -2.00 -11.61
CA THR A 71 4.97 -1.34 -10.76
C THR A 71 5.57 -2.36 -9.80
N PRO A 72 6.90 -2.55 -9.79
CA PRO A 72 7.54 -3.46 -8.85
C PRO A 72 7.31 -3.02 -7.40
N TYR A 73 7.04 -3.98 -6.54
CA TYR A 73 6.96 -3.76 -5.09
C TYR A 73 7.66 -4.88 -4.33
N TYR A 74 8.06 -4.60 -3.11
CA TYR A 74 8.78 -5.53 -2.27
C TYR A 74 8.08 -5.65 -0.92
N VAL A 75 8.01 -6.88 -0.41
CA VAL A 75 7.46 -7.14 0.93
C VAL A 75 8.63 -7.29 1.89
N LEU A 76 8.76 -6.33 2.78
CA LEU A 76 9.76 -6.32 3.84
C LEU A 76 9.10 -6.57 5.20
N PRO A 77 9.84 -7.00 6.22
CA PRO A 77 9.31 -7.14 7.56
C PRO A 77 8.81 -5.81 8.13
N ASP A 78 7.82 -5.87 9.01
CA ASP A 78 7.32 -4.70 9.72
C ASP A 78 8.47 -3.95 10.42
N GLY A 79 8.50 -2.65 10.22
CA GLY A 79 9.53 -1.77 10.77
C GLY A 79 10.78 -1.61 9.90
N ILE A 80 10.85 -2.25 8.75
CA ILE A 80 11.90 -2.00 7.74
C ILE A 80 11.31 -1.20 6.59
N GLU A 81 11.92 -0.06 6.32
CA GLU A 81 11.64 0.74 5.13
C GLU A 81 12.77 0.61 4.10
N TYR A 82 12.40 0.59 2.82
CA TYR A 82 13.32 0.60 1.70
C TYR A 82 13.04 1.78 0.80
N HIS A 83 14.12 2.46 0.42
CA HIS A 83 14.06 3.54 -0.56
C HIS A 83 15.19 3.37 -1.58
N LYS A 84 14.87 3.63 -2.84
CA LYS A 84 15.83 3.70 -3.92
C LYS A 84 15.81 5.10 -4.54
N ARG A 85 16.97 5.63 -4.84
CA ARG A 85 17.15 6.85 -5.62
C ARG A 85 18.01 6.53 -6.83
N GLU A 86 17.70 7.16 -7.91
CA GLU A 86 18.43 7.05 -9.17
C GLU A 86 18.72 8.46 -9.66
N ASP A 87 19.94 8.70 -10.11
CA ASP A 87 20.35 9.97 -10.70
C ASP A 87 20.11 9.98 -12.23
N GLU A 88 20.45 11.10 -12.87
CA GLU A 88 20.28 11.28 -14.31
C GLU A 88 21.21 10.37 -15.17
N ASN A 89 22.25 9.77 -14.59
CA ASN A 89 23.18 8.84 -15.24
C ASN A 89 22.73 7.38 -15.08
N GLY A 90 21.72 7.12 -14.23
CA GLY A 90 21.26 5.78 -13.88
C GLY A 90 22.01 5.16 -12.69
N ASP A 91 22.87 5.92 -12.01
CA ASP A 91 23.49 5.47 -10.78
C ASP A 91 22.48 5.44 -9.64
N THR A 92 22.48 4.37 -8.87
CA THR A 92 21.46 4.14 -7.83
C THR A 92 22.07 4.10 -6.44
N ILE A 93 21.30 4.64 -5.48
CA ILE A 93 21.59 4.51 -4.06
C ILE A 93 20.39 3.87 -3.39
N GLU A 94 20.61 2.85 -2.61
CA GLU A 94 19.57 2.11 -1.88
C GLU A 94 19.72 2.34 -0.37
N PHE A 95 18.58 2.51 0.29
CA PHE A 95 18.51 2.75 1.73
C PHE A 95 17.61 1.71 2.37
N TYR A 96 18.09 1.09 3.45
CA TYR A 96 17.30 0.29 4.36
C TYR A 96 17.30 0.97 5.72
N LEU A 97 16.10 1.21 6.27
CA LEU A 97 15.92 1.89 7.54
C LEU A 97 15.15 0.96 8.50
N ASN A 98 15.65 0.83 9.71
CA ASN A 98 14.89 0.25 10.80
C ASN A 98 14.21 1.40 11.56
N VAL A 99 12.88 1.48 11.48
CA VAL A 99 12.10 2.54 12.14
C VAL A 99 11.57 2.12 13.52
N THR A 100 12.14 1.05 14.07
CA THR A 100 11.74 0.52 15.39
C THR A 100 12.83 0.70 16.44
N ASP A 101 12.43 0.50 17.70
CA ASP A 101 13.33 0.49 18.88
C ASP A 101 13.98 -0.88 19.13
N LYS A 102 13.93 -1.80 18.17
CA LYS A 102 14.50 -3.16 18.27
C LYS A 102 15.46 -3.42 17.13
N GLU A 103 16.46 -4.26 17.38
CA GLU A 103 17.29 -4.81 16.32
C GLU A 103 16.46 -5.72 15.43
N LEU A 104 16.58 -5.58 14.11
CA LEU A 104 15.88 -6.38 13.12
C LEU A 104 16.87 -7.01 12.14
N SER A 105 16.70 -8.33 11.93
CA SER A 105 17.42 -9.09 10.92
C SER A 105 16.47 -9.55 9.83
N PHE A 106 16.84 -9.32 8.58
CA PHE A 106 16.00 -9.64 7.42
C PHE A 106 16.84 -9.94 6.18
N SER A 107 16.19 -10.35 5.11
CA SER A 107 16.82 -10.44 3.79
C SER A 107 16.52 -9.17 3.00
N THR A 108 17.53 -8.57 2.41
CA THR A 108 17.40 -7.44 1.49
C THR A 108 16.66 -7.86 0.21
N ILE A 109 16.33 -6.91 -0.64
CA ILE A 109 15.71 -7.17 -1.95
C ILE A 109 16.61 -8.04 -2.84
N SER A 110 17.93 -7.88 -2.74
CA SER A 110 18.93 -8.73 -3.42
C SER A 110 19.11 -10.11 -2.80
N GLY A 111 18.51 -10.37 -1.64
CA GLY A 111 18.56 -11.66 -0.94
C GLY A 111 19.69 -11.77 0.11
N ASP A 112 20.49 -10.72 0.27
CA ASP A 112 21.56 -10.70 1.28
C ASP A 112 20.97 -10.55 2.68
N LYS A 113 21.58 -11.18 3.68
CA LYS A 113 21.20 -10.97 5.07
C LYS A 113 21.74 -9.64 5.60
N LEU A 114 20.86 -8.86 6.19
CA LEU A 114 21.16 -7.59 6.82
C LEU A 114 20.57 -7.54 8.22
N THR A 115 21.36 -7.02 9.18
CA THR A 115 20.89 -6.70 10.53
C THR A 115 21.06 -5.20 10.76
N LEU A 116 20.01 -4.56 11.22
CA LEU A 116 20.01 -3.14 11.58
C LEU A 116 19.70 -2.99 13.06
N GLU A 117 20.52 -2.22 13.75
CA GLU A 117 20.27 -1.79 15.10
C GLU A 117 18.99 -0.94 15.19
N PRO A 118 18.46 -0.69 16.41
CA PRO A 118 17.33 0.23 16.59
C PRO A 118 17.59 1.57 15.89
N TYR A 119 16.64 2.02 15.07
CA TYR A 119 16.73 3.26 14.28
C TYR A 119 17.95 3.33 13.35
N GLY A 120 18.55 2.17 13.06
CA GLY A 120 19.72 2.07 12.18
C GLY A 120 19.37 2.25 10.70
N VAL A 121 20.37 2.72 9.93
CA VAL A 121 20.29 2.92 8.49
C VAL A 121 21.47 2.23 7.81
N LYS A 122 21.21 1.56 6.70
CA LYS A 122 22.22 1.04 5.79
C LYS A 122 22.03 1.63 4.41
N ILE A 123 23.12 2.08 3.82
CA ILE A 123 23.17 2.63 2.46
C ILE A 123 24.09 1.75 1.61
N PHE A 124 23.66 1.46 0.39
CA PHE A 124 24.40 0.70 -0.63
C PHE A 124 24.60 1.53 -1.89
#